data_757d4cc9c8254a3341d07f3d131f58e4
#
_entry.id   757d4cc9c8254a3341d07f3d131f58e4
#
_cell.length_a   1.000
_cell.length_b   1.000
_cell.length_c   1.000
_cell.angle_alpha   90.00
_cell.angle_beta   90.00
_cell.angle_gamma   90.00
#
_symmetry.space_group_name_H-M   'P 1'
#
loop_
_entity.id
_entity.type
_entity.pdbx_description
1 polymer ?
#
loop_
_entity_poly.entity_id
_entity_poly.type
_entity_poly.pdbx_seq_one_letter_code
_entity_poly.pdbx_strand_id
1 'polypeptide(L)'
;MAGPTIEFTGWVDEAEKRRLTAGCRAFIFPAEEDFGIAPIEAMAAGKPVVAYRAGGALDTVIAGVTGTFFDEATPDSLAAALEATTSRTWVPNAIVAHAARFDTKSFKEQMRAWVSGPHEPGAIDRLPDASR
;
A
#
# COMPACT_ATOMS: atom_id res chain seq x y z
N MET A 1 24.13 4.64 9.39
CA MET A 1 24.11 6.13 9.56
C MET A 1 23.43 6.75 8.35
N ALA A 2 22.50 7.67 8.55
CA ALA A 2 21.83 8.37 7.45
C ALA A 2 22.83 9.35 6.79
N GLY A 3 22.83 9.37 5.46
CA GLY A 3 23.61 10.34 4.68
C GLY A 3 22.93 11.72 4.61
N PRO A 4 23.57 12.72 4.01
CA PRO A 4 23.05 14.10 3.96
C PRO A 4 21.78 14.24 3.11
N THR A 5 21.38 13.19 2.39
CA THR A 5 20.16 13.15 1.56
C THR A 5 18.96 12.54 2.29
N ILE A 6 19.12 12.15 3.57
CA ILE A 6 18.07 11.55 4.40
C ILE A 6 17.67 12.53 5.48
N GLU A 7 16.41 12.88 5.49
CA GLU A 7 15.79 13.74 6.49
C GLU A 7 14.85 12.93 7.37
N PHE A 8 15.04 13.05 8.69
CA PHE A 8 14.11 12.49 9.68
C PHE A 8 13.17 13.59 10.15
N THR A 9 11.94 13.56 9.67
CA THR A 9 10.94 14.58 9.97
C THR A 9 10.38 14.48 11.40
N GLY A 10 10.56 13.32 12.06
CA GLY A 10 9.91 13.05 13.33
C GLY A 10 8.39 13.02 13.18
N TRP A 11 7.70 13.42 14.26
CA TRP A 11 6.24 13.56 14.19
C TRP A 11 5.87 14.78 13.35
N VAL A 12 4.92 14.59 12.42
CA VAL A 12 4.37 15.66 11.58
C VAL A 12 2.84 15.65 11.70
N ASP A 13 2.21 16.80 11.50
CA ASP A 13 0.76 16.90 11.46
C ASP A 13 0.18 16.34 10.15
N GLU A 14 -1.15 16.22 10.07
CA GLU A 14 -1.84 15.70 8.90
C GLU A 14 -1.62 16.54 7.63
N ALA A 15 -1.48 17.86 7.75
CA ALA A 15 -1.26 18.74 6.60
C ALA A 15 0.14 18.50 6.02
N GLU A 16 1.15 18.39 6.86
CA GLU A 16 2.52 18.11 6.45
C GLU A 16 2.67 16.68 5.91
N LYS A 17 2.04 15.67 6.56
CA LYS A 17 2.00 14.30 6.03
C LYS A 17 1.45 14.27 4.60
N ARG A 18 0.32 14.94 4.36
CA ARG A 18 -0.28 15.04 3.03
C ARG A 18 0.62 15.74 2.03
N ARG A 19 1.28 16.82 2.45
CA ARG A 19 2.23 17.56 1.60
C ARG A 19 3.40 16.67 1.17
N LEU A 20 4.02 15.98 2.12
CA LEU A 20 5.14 15.08 1.87
C LEU A 20 4.72 13.92 0.94
N THR A 21 3.59 13.30 1.24
CA THR A 21 3.05 12.20 0.43
C THR A 21 2.71 12.67 -0.99
N ALA A 22 2.04 13.81 -1.14
CA ALA A 22 1.72 14.36 -2.46
C ALA A 22 2.96 14.80 -3.24
N GLY A 23 4.04 15.19 -2.55
CA GLY A 23 5.29 15.61 -3.16
C GLY A 23 6.26 14.47 -3.51
N CYS A 24 6.09 13.27 -2.97
CA CYS A 24 7.04 12.18 -3.18
C CYS A 24 6.97 11.62 -4.60
N ARG A 25 8.05 11.01 -5.06
CA ARG A 25 8.11 10.27 -6.34
C ARG A 25 7.56 8.85 -6.19
N ALA A 26 7.79 8.24 -5.05
CA ALA A 26 7.29 6.93 -4.64
C ALA A 26 7.21 6.86 -3.11
N PHE A 27 6.34 6.04 -2.59
CA PHE A 27 6.22 5.75 -1.17
C PHE A 27 6.85 4.39 -0.87
N ILE A 28 7.77 4.32 0.09
CA ILE A 28 8.43 3.07 0.47
C ILE A 28 7.74 2.49 1.69
N PHE A 29 7.33 1.23 1.60
CA PHE A 29 6.67 0.49 2.67
C PHE A 29 7.42 -0.82 2.95
N PRO A 30 8.43 -0.80 3.83
CA PRO A 30 9.28 -1.95 4.10
C PRO A 30 8.73 -2.86 5.20
N ALA A 31 7.62 -2.48 5.83
CA ALA A 31 7.02 -3.23 6.92
C ALA A 31 6.13 -4.38 6.39
N GLU A 32 6.07 -5.45 7.14
CA GLU A 32 5.02 -6.46 7.04
C GLU A 32 3.93 -6.11 8.05
N GLU A 33 2.75 -5.79 7.56
CA GLU A 33 1.57 -5.42 8.35
C GLU A 33 0.34 -6.14 7.81
N ASP A 34 -0.67 -6.35 8.65
CA ASP A 34 -1.89 -7.06 8.27
C ASP A 34 -2.69 -6.37 7.17
N PHE A 35 -2.68 -5.02 7.13
CA PHE A 35 -3.42 -4.27 6.11
C PHE A 35 -2.58 -3.15 5.46
N GLY A 36 -1.96 -2.28 6.26
CA GLY A 36 -1.12 -1.19 5.75
C GLY A 36 -1.94 0.00 5.20
N ILE A 37 -2.44 0.87 6.08
CA ILE A 37 -3.18 2.08 5.66
C ILE A 37 -2.28 3.07 4.92
N ALA A 38 -1.04 3.23 5.34
CA ALA A 38 -0.11 4.21 4.77
C ALA A 38 0.17 4.03 3.26
N PRO A 39 0.36 2.81 2.73
CA PRO A 39 0.38 2.57 1.28
C PRO A 39 -0.88 3.04 0.55
N ILE A 40 -2.06 2.82 1.14
CA ILE A 40 -3.33 3.24 0.53
C ILE A 40 -3.44 4.76 0.50
N GLU A 41 -3.01 5.46 1.55
CA GLU A 41 -2.95 6.93 1.57
C GLU A 41 -2.01 7.47 0.47
N ALA A 42 -0.86 6.81 0.25
CA ALA A 42 0.05 7.17 -0.84
C ALA A 42 -0.58 6.94 -2.21
N MET A 43 -1.26 5.81 -2.41
CA MET A 43 -1.98 5.52 -3.64
C MET A 43 -3.15 6.50 -3.86
N ALA A 44 -3.85 6.92 -2.81
CA ALA A 44 -4.89 7.95 -2.89
C ALA A 44 -4.33 9.32 -3.33
N ALA A 45 -3.06 9.59 -3.04
CA ALA A 45 -2.33 10.77 -3.56
C ALA A 45 -1.74 10.53 -4.97
N GLY A 46 -2.06 9.41 -5.62
CA GLY A 46 -1.58 9.07 -6.96
C GLY A 46 -0.11 8.62 -7.03
N LYS A 47 0.45 8.19 -5.90
CA LYS A 47 1.87 7.82 -5.80
C LYS A 47 2.06 6.31 -5.84
N PRO A 48 3.04 5.82 -6.65
CA PRO A 48 3.36 4.41 -6.64
C PRO A 48 4.01 4.00 -5.33
N VAL A 49 3.72 2.77 -4.90
CA VAL A 49 4.25 2.19 -3.67
C VAL A 49 5.38 1.21 -3.99
N VAL A 50 6.46 1.26 -3.24
CA VAL A 50 7.51 0.22 -3.22
C VAL A 50 7.35 -0.56 -1.93
N ALA A 51 6.78 -1.75 -1.98
CA ALA A 51 6.41 -2.53 -0.80
C ALA A 51 7.24 -3.80 -0.65
N TYR A 52 7.48 -4.20 0.59
CA TYR A 52 7.93 -5.56 0.88
C TYR A 52 6.81 -6.53 0.50
N ARG A 53 7.18 -7.66 -0.16
CA ARG A 53 6.21 -8.65 -0.65
C ARG A 53 5.72 -9.55 0.49
N ALA A 54 5.01 -8.98 1.45
CA ALA A 54 4.45 -9.70 2.59
C ALA A 54 3.20 -9.00 3.14
N GLY A 55 2.42 -9.72 3.93
CA GLY A 55 1.25 -9.20 4.64
C GLY A 55 0.23 -8.50 3.72
N GLY A 56 -0.46 -7.50 4.25
CA GLY A 56 -1.53 -6.78 3.57
C GLY A 56 -1.11 -5.98 2.34
N ALA A 57 0.21 -5.79 2.11
CA ALA A 57 0.70 -5.21 0.87
C ALA A 57 0.34 -6.08 -0.35
N LEU A 58 0.22 -7.41 -0.18
CA LEU A 58 -0.18 -8.33 -1.24
C LEU A 58 -1.63 -8.13 -1.69
N ASP A 59 -2.50 -7.67 -0.79
CA ASP A 59 -3.91 -7.41 -1.06
C ASP A 59 -4.17 -6.00 -1.58
N THR A 60 -3.29 -5.05 -1.22
CA THR A 60 -3.51 -3.62 -1.47
C THR A 60 -2.71 -3.08 -2.65
N VAL A 61 -1.54 -3.64 -2.96
CA VAL A 61 -0.67 -3.17 -4.05
C VAL A 61 -0.77 -4.08 -5.27
N ILE A 62 -0.98 -3.51 -6.45
CA ILE A 62 -0.96 -4.23 -7.72
C ILE A 62 0.36 -3.96 -8.42
N ALA A 63 1.18 -5.02 -8.55
CA ALA A 63 2.48 -4.95 -9.22
C ALA A 63 2.36 -4.35 -10.63
N GLY A 64 3.14 -3.33 -10.92
CA GLY A 64 3.15 -2.67 -12.21
C GLY A 64 1.96 -1.76 -12.51
N VAL A 65 0.96 -1.64 -11.62
CA VAL A 65 -0.17 -0.72 -11.74
C VAL A 65 -0.14 0.33 -10.64
N THR A 66 -0.04 -0.09 -9.37
CA THR A 66 -0.02 0.81 -8.22
C THR A 66 1.31 0.82 -7.48
N GLY A 67 2.22 -0.09 -7.82
CA GLY A 67 3.53 -0.14 -7.18
C GLY A 67 4.42 -1.27 -7.68
N THR A 68 5.52 -1.45 -6.98
CA THR A 68 6.53 -2.49 -7.20
C THR A 68 6.81 -3.19 -5.88
N PHE A 69 7.11 -4.47 -5.93
CA PHE A 69 7.52 -5.23 -4.76
C PHE A 69 9.04 -5.47 -4.74
N PHE A 70 9.59 -5.58 -3.53
CA PHE A 70 10.88 -6.21 -3.29
C PHE A 70 10.68 -7.46 -2.42
N ASP A 71 11.44 -8.52 -2.73
CA ASP A 71 11.17 -9.87 -2.22
C ASP A 71 12.03 -10.24 -1.01
N GLU A 72 13.13 -9.55 -0.80
CA GLU A 72 14.05 -9.79 0.31
C GLU A 72 14.19 -8.53 1.15
N ALA A 73 14.18 -8.67 2.48
CA ALA A 73 14.37 -7.56 3.42
C ALA A 73 15.84 -7.10 3.45
N THR A 74 16.41 -6.81 2.27
CA THR A 74 17.79 -6.38 2.07
C THR A 74 17.86 -5.03 1.38
N PRO A 75 18.91 -4.22 1.63
CA PRO A 75 19.11 -2.96 0.92
C PRO A 75 19.18 -3.12 -0.59
N ASP A 76 19.79 -4.18 -1.09
CA ASP A 76 19.97 -4.41 -2.52
C ASP A 76 18.64 -4.72 -3.21
N SER A 77 17.78 -5.54 -2.58
CA SER A 77 16.44 -5.84 -3.11
C SER A 77 15.56 -4.59 -3.15
N LEU A 78 15.59 -3.76 -2.10
CA LEU A 78 14.90 -2.49 -2.07
C LEU A 78 15.44 -1.51 -3.12
N ALA A 79 16.76 -1.40 -3.28
CA ALA A 79 17.37 -0.51 -4.26
C ALA A 79 16.96 -0.88 -5.68
N ALA A 80 16.97 -2.16 -6.03
CA ALA A 80 16.53 -2.65 -7.34
C ALA A 80 15.04 -2.31 -7.61
N ALA A 81 14.17 -2.49 -6.61
CA ALA A 81 12.75 -2.14 -6.74
C ALA A 81 12.52 -0.63 -6.87
N LEU A 82 13.31 0.20 -6.18
CA LEU A 82 13.29 1.66 -6.32
C LEU A 82 13.72 2.10 -7.70
N GLU A 83 14.79 1.52 -8.24
CA GLU A 83 15.26 1.81 -9.59
C GLU A 83 14.21 1.44 -10.63
N ALA A 84 13.62 0.25 -10.54
CA ALA A 84 12.53 -0.18 -11.39
C ALA A 84 11.31 0.74 -11.31
N THR A 85 10.98 1.24 -10.11
CA THR A 85 9.85 2.16 -9.88
C THR A 85 10.13 3.53 -10.48
N THR A 86 11.34 4.06 -10.32
CA THR A 86 11.70 5.42 -10.75
C THR A 86 11.95 5.52 -12.24
N SER A 87 12.33 4.42 -12.90
CA SER A 87 12.49 4.36 -14.37
C SER A 87 11.18 4.13 -15.13
N ARG A 88 10.09 3.83 -14.42
CA ARG A 88 8.78 3.57 -15.02
C ARG A 88 7.90 4.82 -15.04
N THR A 89 7.10 4.95 -16.10
CA THR A 89 6.01 5.93 -16.14
C THR A 89 4.76 5.32 -15.47
N TRP A 90 4.25 6.00 -14.46
CA TRP A 90 3.04 5.63 -13.75
C TRP A 90 1.84 6.44 -14.23
N VAL A 91 0.64 5.87 -14.10
CA VAL A 91 -0.63 6.53 -14.42
C VAL A 91 -1.32 6.93 -13.11
N PRO A 92 -1.19 8.18 -12.61
CA PRO A 92 -1.70 8.57 -11.30
C PRO A 92 -3.19 8.30 -11.13
N ASN A 93 -4.00 8.53 -12.16
CA ASN A 93 -5.44 8.30 -12.11
C ASN A 93 -5.80 6.83 -11.91
N ALA A 94 -5.02 5.89 -12.45
CA ALA A 94 -5.24 4.45 -12.21
C ALA A 94 -4.91 4.07 -10.77
N ILE A 95 -3.86 4.66 -10.22
CA ILE A 95 -3.45 4.45 -8.82
C ILE A 95 -4.55 4.97 -7.87
N VAL A 96 -5.03 6.20 -8.09
CA VAL A 96 -6.12 6.80 -7.30
C VAL A 96 -7.40 5.98 -7.41
N ALA A 97 -7.79 5.55 -8.60
CA ALA A 97 -8.98 4.73 -8.81
C ALA A 97 -8.90 3.40 -8.06
N HIS A 98 -7.72 2.79 -7.98
CA HIS A 98 -7.52 1.59 -7.19
C HIS A 98 -7.65 1.89 -5.68
N ALA A 99 -7.04 2.94 -5.17
CA ALA A 99 -7.12 3.32 -3.76
C ALA A 99 -8.55 3.61 -3.30
N ALA A 100 -9.41 4.14 -4.16
CA ALA A 100 -10.81 4.42 -3.86
C ALA A 100 -11.63 3.18 -3.47
N ARG A 101 -11.17 1.98 -3.81
CA ARG A 101 -11.80 0.72 -3.40
C ARG A 101 -11.71 0.47 -1.89
N PHE A 102 -10.77 1.12 -1.22
CA PHE A 102 -10.50 1.00 0.21
C PHE A 102 -11.06 2.18 1.01
N ASP A 103 -11.90 3.02 0.42
CA ASP A 103 -12.49 4.15 1.12
C ASP A 103 -13.54 3.72 2.15
N THR A 104 -13.86 4.63 3.06
CA THR A 104 -14.84 4.39 4.14
C THR A 104 -16.21 4.00 3.61
N LYS A 105 -16.62 4.52 2.45
CA LYS A 105 -17.92 4.21 1.84
C LYS A 105 -17.95 2.78 1.35
N SER A 106 -16.96 2.40 0.54
CA SER A 106 -16.79 1.03 0.04
C SER A 106 -16.71 0.01 1.16
N PHE A 107 -15.93 0.31 2.21
CA PHE A 107 -15.85 -0.53 3.40
C PHE A 107 -17.21 -0.72 4.08
N LYS A 108 -17.94 0.37 4.32
CA LYS A 108 -19.26 0.30 4.97
C LYS A 108 -20.28 -0.47 4.12
N GLU A 109 -20.25 -0.32 2.81
CA GLU A 109 -21.14 -1.04 1.90
C GLU A 109 -20.85 -2.56 1.92
N GLN A 110 -19.58 -2.94 1.84
CA GLN A 110 -19.16 -4.34 1.93
C GLN A 110 -19.51 -4.96 3.28
N MET A 111 -19.25 -4.25 4.38
CA MET A 111 -19.59 -4.72 5.72
C MET A 111 -21.09 -4.91 5.91
N ARG A 112 -21.92 -3.96 5.42
CA ARG A 112 -23.38 -4.10 5.47
C ARG A 112 -23.86 -5.30 4.65
N ALA A 113 -23.34 -5.47 3.45
CA ALA A 113 -23.68 -6.61 2.59
C ALA A 113 -23.30 -7.93 3.28
N TRP A 114 -22.14 -7.99 3.91
CA TRP A 114 -21.69 -9.17 4.63
C TRP A 114 -22.56 -9.47 5.85
N VAL A 115 -22.85 -8.46 6.69
CA VAL A 115 -23.71 -8.64 7.89
C VAL A 115 -25.15 -8.99 7.53
N SER A 116 -25.69 -8.47 6.42
CA SER A 116 -27.09 -8.69 6.00
C SER A 116 -27.25 -9.90 5.08
N GLY A 117 -26.16 -10.48 4.62
CA GLY A 117 -26.18 -11.67 3.74
C GLY A 117 -26.54 -12.97 4.49
N PRO A 118 -26.94 -13.99 3.78
CA PRO A 118 -27.14 -15.32 4.38
C PRO A 118 -25.79 -15.85 4.84
N HIS A 119 -25.60 -15.96 6.15
CA HIS A 119 -24.43 -16.60 6.73
C HIS A 119 -24.67 -18.11 6.76
N GLU A 120 -24.05 -18.85 5.84
CA GLU A 120 -23.97 -20.28 5.98
C GLU A 120 -23.11 -20.63 7.22
N PRO A 121 -23.57 -21.53 8.10
CA PRO A 121 -22.74 -22.08 9.15
C PRO A 121 -21.46 -22.68 8.55
N GLY A 122 -20.29 -22.22 8.99
CA GLY A 122 -18.99 -22.69 8.46
C GLY A 122 -18.37 -21.80 7.37
N ALA A 123 -18.93 -20.63 7.03
CA ALA A 123 -18.34 -19.71 6.07
C ALA A 123 -16.96 -19.18 6.55
N ILE A 124 -16.71 -19.17 7.86
CA ILE A 124 -15.44 -18.75 8.45
C ILE A 124 -14.33 -19.80 8.19
N ASP A 125 -14.69 -21.09 8.09
CA ASP A 125 -13.72 -22.16 7.82
C ASP A 125 -13.23 -22.19 6.37
N ARG A 126 -13.77 -21.34 5.50
CA ARG A 126 -13.39 -21.23 4.08
C ARG A 126 -12.52 -20.04 3.75
N LEU A 127 -12.06 -19.31 4.77
CA LEU A 127 -11.04 -18.31 4.54
C LEU A 127 -9.78 -19.01 4.03
N PRO A 128 -9.16 -18.55 2.93
CA PRO A 128 -7.93 -19.14 2.47
C PRO A 128 -6.90 -19.07 3.59
N ASP A 129 -6.26 -20.21 3.83
CA ASP A 129 -5.19 -20.30 4.82
C ASP A 129 -4.13 -19.23 4.51
N ALA A 130 -4.01 -18.25 5.40
CA ALA A 130 -3.06 -17.14 5.30
C ALA A 130 -1.58 -17.58 5.50
N SER A 131 -1.32 -18.89 5.51
CA SER A 131 0.01 -19.49 5.74
C SER A 131 0.73 -19.92 4.45
N ARG A 132 0.39 -19.34 3.29
CA ARG A 132 1.16 -19.58 2.05
C ARG A 132 1.78 -18.32 1.50
#